data_0ef2a606fdf3d2118b0d8bca03e8315e
#
_entry.id   0ef2a606fdf3d2118b0d8bca03e8315e
#
_cell.length_a   1.000
_cell.length_b   1.000
_cell.length_c   1.000
_cell.angle_alpha   90.00
_cell.angle_beta   90.00
_cell.angle_gamma   90.00
#
_symmetry.space_group_name_H-M   'P 1'
#
loop_
_entity.id
_entity.type
_entity.pdbx_description
1 polymer ?
#
loop_
_entity_poly.entity_id
_entity_poly.type
_entity_poly.pdbx_seq_one_letter_code
_entity_poly.pdbx_strand_id
1 'polypeptide(L)'
;MFNLSLNQLIENCRINDTKAQGELYKLYASKLFSICLKYSRNYAEAEDNLQDTFLTIFKKIGQYKEKGSFEGWLKRITLNTAL
;
A
#
# COMPACT_ATOMS: atom_id res chain seq x y z
N MET A 1 17.97 -17.24 -1.70
CA MET A 1 16.62 -16.65 -1.81
C MET A 1 16.68 -15.39 -2.66
N PHE A 2 15.76 -15.25 -3.56
CA PHE A 2 15.75 -14.13 -4.49
C PHE A 2 14.90 -12.98 -3.91
N ASN A 3 15.55 -11.81 -3.72
CA ASN A 3 14.88 -10.62 -3.23
C ASN A 3 14.77 -9.60 -4.37
N LEU A 4 13.56 -9.20 -4.69
CA LEU A 4 13.32 -8.16 -5.67
C LEU A 4 13.67 -6.80 -5.07
N SER A 5 14.24 -5.90 -5.88
CA SER A 5 14.35 -4.50 -5.49
C SER A 5 12.95 -3.88 -5.42
N LEU A 6 12.84 -2.74 -4.74
CA LEU A 6 11.55 -2.06 -4.66
C LEU A 6 11.03 -1.69 -6.04
N ASN A 7 11.90 -1.22 -6.94
CA ASN A 7 11.48 -0.88 -8.30
C ASN A 7 10.95 -2.09 -9.06
N GLN A 8 11.60 -3.23 -8.94
CA GLN A 8 11.12 -4.46 -9.57
C GLN A 8 9.78 -4.90 -8.98
N LEU A 9 9.63 -4.75 -7.66
CA LEU A 9 8.39 -5.09 -6.97
C LEU A 9 7.24 -4.23 -7.47
N ILE A 10 7.47 -2.92 -7.61
CA ILE A 10 6.48 -2.00 -8.15
C ILE A 10 6.10 -2.40 -9.58
N GLU A 11 7.09 -2.69 -10.43
CA GLU A 11 6.83 -3.09 -11.81
C GLU A 11 6.01 -4.38 -11.87
N ASN A 12 6.31 -5.35 -11.03
CA ASN A 12 5.55 -6.60 -11.00
C ASN A 12 4.12 -6.38 -10.50
N CYS A 13 3.92 -5.46 -9.56
CA CYS A 13 2.57 -5.10 -9.12
C CYS A 13 1.75 -4.45 -10.24
N ARG A 14 2.42 -3.69 -11.14
CA ARG A 14 1.74 -3.05 -12.27
C ARG A 14 1.10 -4.06 -13.23
N ILE A 15 1.68 -5.25 -13.31
CA ILE A 15 1.14 -6.32 -14.16
C ILE A 15 0.32 -7.32 -13.36
N ASN A 16 -0.13 -6.94 -12.18
CA ASN A 16 -1.01 -7.74 -11.32
C ASN A 16 -0.40 -9.06 -10.84
N ASP A 17 0.92 -9.09 -10.63
CA ASP A 17 1.58 -10.26 -10.04
C ASP A 17 1.16 -10.38 -8.57
N THR A 18 0.41 -11.41 -8.23
CA THR A 18 -0.12 -11.60 -6.88
C THR A 18 0.96 -11.83 -5.84
N LYS A 19 2.07 -12.46 -6.22
CA LYS A 19 3.20 -12.63 -5.30
C LYS A 19 3.83 -11.29 -4.96
N ALA A 20 4.01 -10.43 -5.96
CA ALA A 20 4.55 -9.09 -5.75
C ALA A 20 3.62 -8.26 -4.88
N GLN A 21 2.30 -8.37 -5.09
CA GLN A 21 1.32 -7.68 -4.26
C GLN A 21 1.42 -8.13 -2.80
N GLY A 22 1.57 -9.44 -2.55
CA GLY A 22 1.75 -9.98 -1.22
C GLY A 22 3.01 -9.47 -0.54
N GLU A 23 4.11 -9.37 -1.29
CA GLU A 23 5.37 -8.82 -0.75
C GLU A 23 5.24 -7.34 -0.42
N LEU A 24 4.58 -6.57 -1.28
CA LEU A 24 4.34 -5.15 -1.02
C LEU A 24 3.51 -4.96 0.24
N TYR A 25 2.48 -5.78 0.41
CA TYR A 25 1.66 -5.79 1.61
C TYR A 25 2.52 -6.01 2.86
N LYS A 26 3.35 -7.05 2.84
CA LYS A 26 4.22 -7.37 3.99
C LYS A 26 5.16 -6.23 4.35
N LEU A 27 5.68 -5.52 3.35
CA LEU A 27 6.62 -4.43 3.58
C LEU A 27 5.96 -3.21 4.24
N TYR A 28 4.72 -2.91 3.89
CA TYR A 28 4.12 -1.63 4.26
C TYR A 28 2.88 -1.73 5.14
N ALA A 29 2.29 -2.91 5.33
CA ALA A 29 1.03 -3.04 6.06
C ALA A 29 1.11 -2.44 7.46
N SER A 30 2.18 -2.71 8.20
CA SER A 30 2.32 -2.22 9.57
C SER A 30 2.35 -0.69 9.63
N LYS A 31 3.11 -0.07 8.73
CA LYS A 31 3.20 1.40 8.68
C LYS A 31 1.87 2.04 8.31
N LEU A 32 1.21 1.48 7.32
CA LEU A 32 -0.07 2.03 6.87
C LEU A 32 -1.18 1.75 7.88
N PHE A 33 -1.10 0.62 8.56
CA PHE A 33 -2.07 0.31 9.62
C PHE A 33 -1.99 1.30 10.79
N SER A 34 -0.78 1.74 11.13
CA SER A 34 -0.60 2.76 12.16
C SER A 34 -1.36 4.04 11.82
N ILE A 35 -1.36 4.43 10.54
CA ILE A 35 -2.11 5.58 10.08
C ILE A 35 -3.62 5.30 10.19
N CYS A 36 -4.04 4.12 9.76
CA CYS A 36 -5.46 3.74 9.84
C CYS A 36 -5.97 3.78 11.28
N LEU A 37 -5.19 3.25 12.22
CA LEU A 37 -5.56 3.28 13.64
C LEU A 37 -5.72 4.70 14.17
N LYS A 38 -4.86 5.61 13.74
CA LYS A 38 -4.89 6.99 14.20
C LYS A 38 -6.18 7.71 13.79
N TYR A 39 -6.74 7.37 12.65
CA TYR A 39 -7.90 8.07 12.07
C TYR A 39 -9.18 7.25 12.10
N SER A 40 -9.16 6.07 12.71
CA SER A 40 -10.34 5.20 12.81
C SER A 40 -10.90 5.22 14.23
N ARG A 41 -12.18 4.92 14.35
CA ARG A 41 -12.87 4.93 15.65
C ARG A 41 -12.58 3.68 16.47
N ASN A 42 -12.27 2.58 15.83
CA ASN A 42 -11.96 1.31 16.49
C ASN A 42 -11.07 0.46 15.59
N TYR A 43 -10.61 -0.65 16.16
CA TYR A 43 -9.68 -1.56 15.49
C TYR A 43 -10.28 -2.17 14.23
N ALA A 44 -11.53 -2.58 14.29
CA ALA A 44 -12.21 -3.19 13.13
C ALA A 44 -12.30 -2.22 11.96
N GLU A 45 -12.63 -0.96 12.24
CA GLU A 45 -12.66 0.08 11.21
C GLU A 45 -11.27 0.30 10.61
N ALA A 46 -10.23 0.29 11.45
CA ALA A 46 -8.86 0.43 10.97
C ALA A 46 -8.46 -0.71 10.03
N GLU A 47 -8.86 -1.93 10.34
CA GLU A 47 -8.60 -3.09 9.48
C GLU A 47 -9.32 -2.95 8.14
N ASP A 48 -10.56 -2.51 8.14
CA ASP A 48 -11.32 -2.27 6.90
C ASP A 48 -10.66 -1.18 6.07
N ASN A 49 -10.21 -0.10 6.72
CA ASN A 49 -9.52 0.99 6.03
C ASN A 49 -8.20 0.51 5.42
N LEU A 50 -7.47 -0.36 6.10
CA LEU A 50 -6.23 -0.92 5.57
C LEU A 50 -6.50 -1.77 4.32
N GLN A 51 -7.54 -2.60 4.34
CA GLN A 51 -7.94 -3.38 3.18
C GLN A 51 -8.28 -2.49 2.00
N ASP A 52 -9.13 -1.49 2.23
CA ASP A 52 -9.51 -0.54 1.19
C ASP A 52 -8.31 0.22 0.64
N THR A 53 -7.36 0.57 1.52
CA THR A 53 -6.12 1.23 1.14
C THR A 53 -5.34 0.38 0.15
N PHE A 54 -5.12 -0.91 0.46
CA PHE A 54 -4.35 -1.77 -0.43
C PHE A 54 -5.06 -2.07 -1.73
N LEU A 55 -6.38 -2.21 -1.71
CA LEU A 55 -7.15 -2.34 -2.96
C LEU A 55 -6.93 -1.11 -3.85
N THR A 56 -6.94 0.07 -3.25
CA THR A 56 -6.70 1.32 -3.98
C THR A 56 -5.28 1.40 -4.49
N ILE A 57 -4.29 1.02 -3.66
CA ILE A 57 -2.88 1.00 -4.05
C ILE A 57 -2.69 0.14 -5.30
N PHE A 58 -3.19 -1.10 -5.27
CA PHE A 58 -2.99 -2.02 -6.39
C PHE A 58 -3.73 -1.57 -7.64
N LYS A 59 -4.87 -0.91 -7.47
CA LYS A 59 -5.63 -0.34 -8.57
C LYS A 59 -4.89 0.82 -9.24
N LYS A 60 -4.18 1.63 -8.45
CA LYS A 60 -3.54 2.87 -8.93
C LYS A 60 -2.05 2.76 -9.17
N ILE A 61 -1.43 1.63 -8.83
CA ILE A 61 0.03 1.51 -8.90
C ILE A 61 0.56 1.70 -10.32
N GLY A 62 -0.24 1.38 -11.33
CA GLY A 62 0.09 1.65 -12.72
C GLY A 62 0.23 3.13 -13.03
N GLN A 63 -0.37 4.00 -12.23
CA GLN A 63 -0.32 5.45 -12.41
C GLN A 63 0.81 6.11 -11.62
N TYR A 64 1.48 5.36 -10.76
CA TYR A 64 2.59 5.91 -9.98
C TYR A 64 3.76 6.23 -10.91
N LYS A 65 4.24 7.47 -10.89
CA LYS A 65 5.23 7.97 -11.84
C LYS A 65 6.61 8.18 -11.23
N GLU A 66 6.87 7.60 -10.09
CA GLU A 66 8.18 7.67 -9.41
C GLU A 66 8.64 9.10 -9.13
N LYS A 67 7.71 10.03 -8.98
CA LYS A 67 8.00 11.40 -8.56
C LYS A 67 7.84 11.46 -7.05
N GLY A 68 8.96 11.65 -6.36
CA GLY A 68 8.97 11.67 -4.91
C GLY A 68 9.01 10.27 -4.32
N SER A 69 8.72 10.18 -3.03
CA SER A 69 8.80 8.94 -2.28
C SER A 69 7.62 8.02 -2.56
N PHE A 70 7.90 6.76 -2.85
CA PHE A 70 6.86 5.74 -2.97
C PHE A 70 6.10 5.59 -1.66
N GLU A 71 6.79 5.57 -0.54
CA GLU A 71 6.16 5.50 0.77
C GLU A 71 5.24 6.69 1.01
N GLY A 72 5.65 7.90 0.60
CA GLY A 72 4.81 9.09 0.68
C GLY A 72 3.55 8.97 -0.15
N TRP A 73 3.66 8.37 -1.33
CA TRP A 73 2.51 8.11 -2.19
C TRP A 73 1.54 7.13 -1.53
N LEU A 74 2.07 6.05 -0.92
CA LEU A 74 1.24 5.09 -0.18
C LEU A 74 0.53 5.75 1.00
N LYS A 75 1.24 6.58 1.74
CA LYS A 75 0.68 7.26 2.91
C LYS A 75 -0.45 8.21 2.52
N ARG A 76 -0.30 8.90 1.38
CA ARG A 76 -1.35 9.78 0.88
C ARG A 76 -2.62 9.01 0.57
N ILE A 77 -2.50 7.87 -0.10
CA ILE A 77 -3.65 7.01 -0.39
C ILE A 77 -4.30 6.54 0.92
N THR A 78 -3.48 6.16 1.90
CA THR A 78 -3.97 5.71 3.19
C THR A 78 -4.77 6.81 3.90
N LEU A 79 -4.23 8.03 3.92
CA LEU A 79 -4.91 9.17 4.54
C LEU A 79 -6.24 9.46 3.84
N ASN A 80 -6.25 9.46 2.51
CA ASN A 80 -7.46 9.72 1.75
C ASN A 80 -8.54 8.66 2.00
N THR A 81 -8.14 7.43 2.22
CA THR A 81 -9.07 6.33 2.51
C THR A 81 -9.62 6.44 3.93
N ALA A 82 -8.79 6.83 4.89
CA ALA A 82 -9.16 6.86 6.31
C ALA A 82 -9.92 8.14 6.72
N LEU A 83 -9.84 9.20 5.93
CA LEU A 83 -10.49 10.48 6.26
C LEU A 83 -11.95 10.57 5.82
#